data_6e54fdbb20adfe412e951d8a770b15af
#
_entry.id   6e54fdbb20adfe412e951d8a770b15af
#
_cell.length_a   1.000
_cell.length_b   1.000
_cell.length_c   1.000
_cell.angle_alpha   90.00
_cell.angle_beta   90.00
_cell.angle_gamma   90.00
#
_symmetry.space_group_name_H-M   'P 1'
#
loop_
_entity.id
_entity.type
_entity.pdbx_description
1 polymer ?
#
loop_
_entity_poly.entity_id
_entity_poly.type
_entity_poly.pdbx_seq_one_letter_code
_entity_poly.pdbx_strand_id
1 'polypeptide(L)'
;MTINKKFLQVIAAFQILFFHLWDPLTTTQIEQFILKTAYVGVDMFFFLSAYSLAGREIDYVPFLKDRVLKLYAKFAFFTLIMALFSKSFGVIRVVRSLTLIEFFQKGGGAFLWFIPAILIFYAVYPLFLKWNSRLKVIWVLLIWLTGSVFAEHVLSYTAVFIFTNRIPVILAGYLFKTYCNEKCDEAKHSDTNWHAYCDTNINHNISNYSTTKSDNKMDRTIQILRRSWILLIPLGVLLLYMYGFKVRLNFPIKDMFYVLAIPTVLGLVTLSSYVKKYAVTESLGSITLELYAVQMIFGQRILIWAYNVFNKNALLTNIFVTGVMLLLAYIISYVIKRGERLMIK
;
A
#
# COMPACT_ATOMS: atom_id res chain seq x y z
N MET A 1 15.57 -2.96 -12.23
CA MET A 1 14.77 -1.72 -11.99
C MET A 1 14.71 -1.48 -10.49
N THR A 2 15.27 -0.37 -10.01
CA THR A 2 15.23 0.00 -8.59
C THR A 2 13.99 0.82 -8.30
N ILE A 3 13.18 0.33 -7.39
CA ILE A 3 11.95 1.03 -6.97
C ILE A 3 12.26 1.90 -5.75
N ASN A 4 11.87 3.17 -5.79
CA ASN A 4 11.89 4.02 -4.60
C ASN A 4 10.67 3.72 -3.71
N LYS A 5 10.82 2.70 -2.85
CA LYS A 5 9.74 2.22 -1.96
C LYS A 5 9.23 3.30 -1.02
N LYS A 6 10.11 4.14 -0.49
CA LYS A 6 9.73 5.20 0.45
C LYS A 6 8.87 6.25 -0.22
N PHE A 7 9.22 6.65 -1.43
CA PHE A 7 8.41 7.55 -2.24
C PHE A 7 7.00 6.97 -2.48
N LEU A 8 6.91 5.70 -2.87
CA LEU A 8 5.62 5.03 -3.07
C LEU A 8 4.79 4.92 -1.78
N GLN A 9 5.45 4.65 -0.65
CA GLN A 9 4.78 4.64 0.65
C GLN A 9 4.20 6.00 1.01
N VAL A 10 4.94 7.08 0.73
CA VAL A 10 4.46 8.46 0.93
C VAL A 10 3.24 8.73 0.06
N ILE A 11 3.31 8.45 -1.25
CA ILE A 11 2.14 8.62 -2.14
C ILE A 11 0.94 7.84 -1.63
N ALA A 12 1.12 6.57 -1.29
CA ALA A 12 0.05 5.72 -0.79
C ALA A 12 -0.58 6.27 0.50
N ALA A 13 0.23 6.74 1.44
CA ALA A 13 -0.25 7.32 2.68
C ALA A 13 -1.04 8.61 2.46
N PHE A 14 -0.57 9.49 1.57
CA PHE A 14 -1.30 10.71 1.20
C PHE A 14 -2.60 10.40 0.46
N GLN A 15 -2.62 9.42 -0.44
CA GLN A 15 -3.86 8.98 -1.09
C GLN A 15 -4.90 8.52 -0.05
N ILE A 16 -4.49 7.70 0.93
CA ILE A 16 -5.39 7.25 1.99
C ILE A 16 -5.86 8.42 2.86
N LEU A 17 -4.97 9.37 3.18
CA LEU A 17 -5.30 10.56 3.92
C LEU A 17 -6.33 11.42 3.17
N PHE A 18 -6.12 11.66 1.89
CA PHE A 18 -7.05 12.42 1.06
C PHE A 18 -8.41 11.73 0.97
N PHE A 19 -8.45 10.44 0.74
CA PHE A 19 -9.69 9.67 0.70
C PHE A 19 -10.52 9.81 1.99
N HIS A 20 -9.89 9.82 3.15
CA HIS A 20 -10.62 9.86 4.42
C HIS A 20 -10.94 11.27 4.94
N LEU A 21 -10.10 12.26 4.64
CA LEU A 21 -10.22 13.60 5.22
C LEU A 21 -10.71 14.66 4.23
N TRP A 22 -10.32 14.54 2.96
CA TRP A 22 -10.67 15.56 1.97
C TRP A 22 -12.03 15.29 1.31
N ASP A 23 -12.39 14.02 1.12
CA ASP A 23 -13.64 13.63 0.45
C ASP A 23 -14.90 14.28 1.06
N PRO A 24 -15.09 14.35 2.40
CA PRO A 24 -16.28 14.96 2.99
C PRO A 24 -16.46 16.45 2.70
N LEU A 25 -15.40 17.17 2.36
CA LEU A 25 -15.40 18.61 2.14
C LEU A 25 -15.25 19.03 0.68
N THR A 26 -15.13 18.06 -0.23
CA THR A 26 -14.95 18.37 -1.66
C THR A 26 -16.24 18.73 -2.32
N THR A 27 -16.21 19.80 -3.11
CA THR A 27 -17.39 20.36 -3.77
C THR A 27 -17.36 20.23 -5.28
N THR A 28 -16.16 20.12 -5.88
CA THR A 28 -16.02 20.02 -7.33
C THR A 28 -15.97 18.58 -7.82
N GLN A 29 -16.50 18.32 -9.03
CA GLN A 29 -16.47 16.97 -9.64
C GLN A 29 -15.05 16.47 -9.88
N ILE A 30 -14.12 17.37 -10.22
CA ILE A 30 -12.70 17.02 -10.47
C ILE A 30 -12.03 16.57 -9.18
N GLU A 31 -12.21 17.30 -8.09
CA GLU A 31 -11.69 16.92 -6.77
C GLU A 31 -12.26 15.58 -6.32
N GLN A 32 -13.57 15.37 -6.43
CA GLN A 32 -14.20 14.10 -6.11
C GLN A 32 -13.65 12.95 -6.94
N PHE A 33 -13.35 13.19 -8.21
CA PHE A 33 -12.70 12.20 -9.06
C PHE A 33 -11.30 11.85 -8.57
N ILE A 34 -10.45 12.86 -8.29
CA ILE A 34 -9.09 12.64 -7.77
C ILE A 34 -9.14 11.86 -6.46
N LEU A 35 -10.07 12.22 -5.56
CA LEU A 35 -10.21 11.56 -4.27
C LEU A 35 -10.70 10.12 -4.37
N LYS A 36 -11.60 9.83 -5.30
CA LYS A 36 -12.02 8.44 -5.56
C LYS A 36 -10.88 7.58 -6.10
N THR A 37 -9.96 8.15 -6.90
CA THR A 37 -8.76 7.43 -7.33
C THR A 37 -7.75 7.22 -6.20
N ALA A 38 -7.81 8.02 -5.14
CA ALA A 38 -6.96 7.93 -3.97
C ALA A 38 -7.11 6.60 -3.18
N TYR A 39 -8.20 5.88 -3.42
CA TYR A 39 -8.41 4.53 -2.89
C TYR A 39 -7.28 3.54 -3.24
N VAL A 40 -6.57 3.75 -4.33
CA VAL A 40 -5.41 2.95 -4.78
C VAL A 40 -4.26 2.94 -3.75
N GLY A 41 -4.23 3.89 -2.81
CA GLY A 41 -3.18 3.94 -1.78
C GLY A 41 -3.04 2.64 -0.98
N VAL A 42 -4.16 1.99 -0.63
CA VAL A 42 -4.12 0.69 0.08
C VAL A 42 -3.56 -0.41 -0.81
N ASP A 43 -3.94 -0.41 -2.09
CA ASP A 43 -3.45 -1.38 -3.07
C ASP A 43 -1.95 -1.28 -3.26
N MET A 44 -1.40 -0.06 -3.26
CA MET A 44 0.04 0.19 -3.31
C MET A 44 0.78 -0.45 -2.12
N PHE A 45 0.23 -0.39 -0.90
CA PHE A 45 0.86 -1.04 0.25
C PHE A 45 0.88 -2.57 0.13
N PHE A 46 -0.19 -3.19 -0.36
CA PHE A 46 -0.22 -4.64 -0.59
C PHE A 46 0.75 -5.06 -1.69
N PHE A 47 0.78 -4.32 -2.80
CA PHE A 47 1.74 -4.54 -3.88
C PHE A 47 3.18 -4.46 -3.36
N LEU A 48 3.55 -3.40 -2.65
CA LEU A 48 4.89 -3.20 -2.11
C LEU A 48 5.28 -4.27 -1.09
N SER A 49 4.32 -4.74 -0.30
CA SER A 49 4.54 -5.83 0.68
C SER A 49 4.87 -7.14 -0.04
N ALA A 50 4.08 -7.52 -1.04
CA ALA A 50 4.32 -8.70 -1.85
C ALA A 50 5.63 -8.61 -2.65
N TYR A 51 5.87 -7.49 -3.33
CA TYR A 51 7.11 -7.20 -4.03
C TYR A 51 8.35 -7.30 -3.12
N SER A 52 8.24 -6.83 -1.89
CA SER A 52 9.38 -6.81 -0.96
C SER A 52 9.74 -8.18 -0.40
N LEU A 53 8.80 -9.11 -0.38
CA LEU A 53 8.99 -10.47 0.13
C LEU A 53 9.30 -11.48 -0.99
N ALA A 54 8.86 -11.22 -2.22
CA ALA A 54 9.11 -12.10 -3.35
C ALA A 54 10.61 -12.24 -3.63
N GLY A 55 11.06 -13.48 -3.85
CA GLY A 55 12.48 -13.82 -4.09
C GLY A 55 13.36 -13.79 -2.84
N ARG A 56 12.78 -13.75 -1.64
CA ARG A 56 13.51 -13.91 -0.38
C ARG A 56 13.31 -15.32 0.16
N GLU A 57 14.37 -15.90 0.67
CA GLU A 57 14.26 -17.04 1.58
C GLU A 57 13.73 -16.53 2.92
N ILE A 58 12.64 -17.14 3.37
CA ILE A 58 11.95 -16.71 4.59
C ILE A 58 11.91 -17.87 5.57
N ASP A 59 12.63 -17.72 6.68
CA ASP A 59 12.43 -18.54 7.86
C ASP A 59 11.12 -18.14 8.52
N TYR A 60 10.13 -19.04 8.45
CA TYR A 60 8.74 -18.70 8.76
C TYR A 60 8.55 -18.20 10.20
N VAL A 61 9.07 -18.92 11.18
CA VAL A 61 8.86 -18.57 12.59
C VAL A 61 9.57 -17.28 13.01
N PRO A 62 10.87 -17.08 12.72
CA PRO A 62 11.53 -15.80 12.97
C PRO A 62 10.88 -14.61 12.25
N PHE A 63 10.46 -14.83 11.00
CA PHE A 63 9.77 -13.80 10.22
C PHE A 63 8.46 -13.39 10.87
N LEU A 64 7.60 -14.34 11.26
CA LEU A 64 6.35 -14.05 11.93
C LEU A 64 6.59 -13.31 13.25
N LYS A 65 7.53 -13.78 14.06
CA LYS A 65 7.86 -13.13 15.32
C LYS A 65 8.32 -11.69 15.13
N ASP A 66 9.18 -11.43 14.16
CA ASP A 66 9.69 -10.07 13.92
C ASP A 66 8.63 -9.15 13.29
N ARG A 67 7.88 -9.62 12.31
CA ARG A 67 6.94 -8.78 11.54
C ARG A 67 5.57 -8.69 12.18
N VAL A 68 5.02 -9.83 12.56
CA VAL A 68 3.65 -9.88 13.09
C VAL A 68 3.58 -9.26 14.47
N LEU A 69 4.49 -9.62 15.40
CA LEU A 69 4.46 -9.08 16.76
C LEU A 69 4.68 -7.57 16.80
N LYS A 70 5.64 -7.04 16.03
CA LYS A 70 5.89 -5.59 15.98
C LYS A 70 4.68 -4.83 15.45
N LEU A 71 4.06 -5.34 14.39
CA LEU A 71 2.88 -4.71 13.80
C LEU A 71 1.67 -4.83 14.71
N TYR A 72 1.47 -6.00 15.33
CA TYR A 72 0.39 -6.23 16.27
C TYR A 72 0.51 -5.36 17.53
N ALA A 73 1.71 -5.18 18.06
CA ALA A 73 1.95 -4.28 19.20
C ALA A 73 1.53 -2.83 18.89
N LYS A 74 1.87 -2.33 17.69
CA LYS A 74 1.41 -1.01 17.23
C LYS A 74 -0.12 -0.97 17.07
N PHE A 75 -0.72 -2.03 16.52
CA PHE A 75 -2.17 -2.12 16.39
C PHE A 75 -2.87 -2.09 17.77
N ALA A 76 -2.36 -2.87 18.73
CA ALA A 76 -2.88 -2.87 20.09
C ALA A 76 -2.77 -1.48 20.74
N PHE A 77 -1.62 -0.83 20.61
CA PHE A 77 -1.39 0.54 21.10
C PHE A 77 -2.43 1.52 20.53
N PHE A 78 -2.64 1.55 19.21
CA PHE A 78 -3.61 2.45 18.58
C PHE A 78 -5.06 2.09 18.94
N THR A 79 -5.37 0.81 19.11
CA THR A 79 -6.69 0.34 19.55
C THR A 79 -7.00 0.85 20.97
N LEU A 80 -6.02 0.82 21.87
CA LEU A 80 -6.17 1.36 23.22
C LEU A 80 -6.30 2.89 23.22
N ILE A 81 -5.52 3.60 22.41
CA ILE A 81 -5.69 5.04 22.23
C ILE A 81 -7.10 5.36 21.73
N MET A 82 -7.62 4.63 20.73
CA MET A 82 -8.97 4.85 20.24
C MET A 82 -10.01 4.64 21.33
N ALA A 83 -9.83 3.65 22.19
CA ALA A 83 -10.73 3.41 23.32
C ALA A 83 -10.76 4.56 24.32
N LEU A 84 -9.61 5.20 24.58
CA LEU A 84 -9.52 6.37 25.47
C LEU A 84 -10.22 7.61 24.90
N PHE A 85 -10.14 7.81 23.57
CA PHE A 85 -10.67 9.01 22.93
C PHE A 85 -12.09 8.84 22.37
N SER A 86 -12.62 7.63 22.23
CA SER A 86 -13.94 7.40 21.64
C SER A 86 -14.90 6.69 22.61
N LYS A 87 -15.92 7.40 23.07
CA LYS A 87 -16.98 6.85 23.94
C LYS A 87 -17.71 5.65 23.28
N SER A 88 -17.78 5.61 21.94
CA SER A 88 -18.38 4.51 21.19
C SER A 88 -17.49 3.26 21.07
N PHE A 89 -16.25 3.35 21.53
CA PHE A 89 -15.25 2.27 21.47
C PHE A 89 -15.12 1.59 22.85
N GLY A 90 -16.21 0.96 23.31
CA GLY A 90 -16.24 0.29 24.61
C GLY A 90 -15.37 -0.96 24.70
N VAL A 91 -15.21 -1.51 25.90
CA VAL A 91 -14.35 -2.66 26.22
C VAL A 91 -14.60 -3.86 25.31
N ILE A 92 -15.85 -4.18 25.02
CA ILE A 92 -16.21 -5.30 24.12
C ILE A 92 -15.63 -5.07 22.72
N ARG A 93 -15.69 -3.86 22.21
CA ARG A 93 -15.13 -3.54 20.90
C ARG A 93 -13.60 -3.58 20.90
N VAL A 94 -12.96 -3.15 21.98
CA VAL A 94 -11.50 -3.30 22.16
C VAL A 94 -11.10 -4.78 22.07
N VAL A 95 -11.78 -5.65 22.84
CA VAL A 95 -11.50 -7.09 22.81
C VAL A 95 -11.72 -7.68 21.41
N ARG A 96 -12.82 -7.34 20.73
CA ARG A 96 -13.09 -7.80 19.36
C ARG A 96 -12.05 -7.32 18.34
N SER A 97 -11.57 -6.10 18.47
CA SER A 97 -10.50 -5.56 17.64
C SER A 97 -9.19 -6.29 17.91
N LEU A 98 -8.76 -6.40 19.17
CA LEU A 98 -7.51 -7.07 19.55
C LEU A 98 -7.49 -8.56 19.20
N THR A 99 -8.62 -9.25 19.30
CA THR A 99 -8.76 -10.65 18.87
C THR A 99 -8.95 -10.80 17.35
N LEU A 100 -8.93 -9.71 16.59
CA LEU A 100 -9.20 -9.64 15.16
C LEU A 100 -10.61 -10.11 14.75
N ILE A 101 -11.52 -10.39 15.69
CA ILE A 101 -12.89 -10.83 15.41
C ILE A 101 -13.67 -9.76 14.64
N GLU A 102 -13.45 -8.48 14.96
CA GLU A 102 -14.09 -7.35 14.26
C GLU A 102 -13.81 -7.36 12.75
N PHE A 103 -12.63 -7.87 12.35
CA PHE A 103 -12.24 -7.98 10.93
C PHE A 103 -13.17 -8.92 10.12
N PHE A 104 -13.73 -9.94 10.77
CA PHE A 104 -14.60 -10.92 10.14
C PHE A 104 -16.10 -10.56 10.29
N GLN A 105 -16.44 -9.52 11.03
CA GLN A 105 -17.83 -9.11 11.26
C GLN A 105 -18.35 -8.24 10.12
N LYS A 106 -19.68 -8.30 9.90
CA LYS A 106 -20.39 -7.48 8.91
C LYS A 106 -20.30 -5.99 9.25
N GLY A 107 -20.16 -5.18 8.21
CA GLY A 107 -20.09 -3.74 8.31
C GLY A 107 -18.64 -3.26 8.19
N GLY A 108 -18.31 -2.53 7.14
CA GLY A 108 -16.95 -2.07 6.77
C GLY A 108 -16.23 -1.18 7.79
N GLY A 109 -16.63 -1.25 9.07
CA GLY A 109 -16.17 -0.42 10.17
C GLY A 109 -15.13 -1.05 11.08
N ALA A 110 -14.44 -2.12 10.66
CA ALA A 110 -13.33 -2.64 11.45
C ALA A 110 -12.27 -1.54 11.60
N PHE A 111 -12.05 -1.13 12.85
CA PHE A 111 -11.04 -0.11 13.14
C PHE A 111 -9.66 -0.57 12.65
N LEU A 112 -9.02 0.29 11.86
CA LEU A 112 -7.71 0.00 11.26
C LEU A 112 -7.66 -1.33 10.47
N TRP A 113 -8.75 -1.70 9.77
CA TRP A 113 -8.92 -2.97 9.07
C TRP A 113 -7.70 -3.41 8.22
N PHE A 114 -6.94 -2.44 7.72
CA PHE A 114 -5.73 -2.69 6.94
C PHE A 114 -4.66 -3.44 7.75
N ILE A 115 -4.55 -3.19 9.08
CA ILE A 115 -3.53 -3.85 9.91
C ILE A 115 -3.85 -5.35 10.10
N PRO A 116 -5.06 -5.77 10.51
CA PRO A 116 -5.46 -7.17 10.46
C PRO A 116 -5.23 -7.83 9.11
N ALA A 117 -5.56 -7.14 8.01
CA ALA A 117 -5.36 -7.66 6.66
C ALA A 117 -3.87 -7.93 6.35
N ILE A 118 -2.98 -7.00 6.70
CA ILE A 118 -1.52 -7.16 6.52
C ILE A 118 -0.94 -8.25 7.44
N LEU A 119 -1.50 -8.43 8.65
CA LEU A 119 -1.11 -9.51 9.56
C LEU A 119 -1.44 -10.88 8.94
N ILE A 120 -2.65 -11.03 8.41
CA ILE A 120 -3.08 -12.26 7.70
C ILE A 120 -2.20 -12.48 6.47
N PHE A 121 -1.94 -11.41 5.69
CA PHE A 121 -1.04 -11.49 4.55
C PHE A 121 0.35 -12.01 4.97
N TYR A 122 0.96 -11.48 6.02
CA TYR A 122 2.27 -11.95 6.50
C TYR A 122 2.24 -13.38 7.02
N ALA A 123 1.12 -13.85 7.55
CA ALA A 123 0.99 -15.24 7.98
C ALA A 123 0.87 -16.21 6.78
N VAL A 124 0.16 -15.84 5.72
CA VAL A 124 -0.17 -16.73 4.59
C VAL A 124 0.86 -16.64 3.46
N TYR A 125 1.38 -15.45 3.16
CA TYR A 125 2.20 -15.21 1.98
C TYR A 125 3.53 -15.99 1.97
N PRO A 126 4.27 -16.19 3.08
CA PRO A 126 5.45 -17.05 3.07
C PRO A 126 5.15 -18.51 2.69
N LEU A 127 3.95 -19.02 3.03
CA LEU A 127 3.52 -20.36 2.62
C LEU A 127 3.29 -20.41 1.10
N PHE A 128 2.67 -19.37 0.53
CA PHE A 128 2.56 -19.22 -0.92
C PHE A 128 3.93 -19.16 -1.60
N LEU A 129 4.92 -18.50 -1.03
CA LEU A 129 6.28 -18.45 -1.60
C LEU A 129 6.94 -19.83 -1.62
N LYS A 130 6.77 -20.62 -0.56
CA LYS A 130 7.28 -22.00 -0.45
C LYS A 130 6.55 -23.01 -1.35
N TRP A 131 5.36 -22.66 -1.84
CA TRP A 131 4.59 -23.55 -2.71
C TRP A 131 5.30 -23.73 -4.05
N ASN A 132 5.87 -24.92 -4.25
CA ASN A 132 6.63 -25.26 -5.46
C ASN A 132 5.71 -25.76 -6.59
N SER A 133 4.94 -24.86 -7.19
CA SER A 133 4.11 -25.15 -8.36
C SER A 133 4.24 -24.03 -9.39
N ARG A 134 4.49 -24.39 -10.66
CA ARG A 134 4.46 -23.42 -11.77
C ARG A 134 3.07 -22.78 -11.95
N LEU A 135 2.04 -23.48 -11.55
CA LEU A 135 0.64 -23.04 -11.68
C LEU A 135 0.10 -22.35 -10.43
N LYS A 136 0.91 -22.12 -9.39
CA LYS A 136 0.44 -21.55 -8.12
C LYS A 136 -0.32 -20.23 -8.27
N VAL A 137 0.10 -19.37 -9.18
CA VAL A 137 -0.58 -18.09 -9.45
C VAL A 137 -1.97 -18.34 -10.02
N ILE A 138 -2.09 -19.27 -10.97
CA ILE A 138 -3.38 -19.64 -11.59
C ILE A 138 -4.31 -20.22 -10.53
N TRP A 139 -3.81 -21.13 -9.67
CA TRP A 139 -4.62 -21.69 -8.59
C TRP A 139 -5.10 -20.64 -7.60
N VAL A 140 -4.23 -19.71 -7.21
CA VAL A 140 -4.62 -18.61 -6.31
C VAL A 140 -5.66 -17.70 -6.97
N LEU A 141 -5.53 -17.40 -8.26
CA LEU A 141 -6.53 -16.61 -9.01
C LEU A 141 -7.87 -17.35 -9.10
N LEU A 142 -7.87 -18.66 -9.34
CA LEU A 142 -9.10 -19.46 -9.38
C LEU A 142 -9.77 -19.52 -8.00
N ILE A 143 -9.00 -19.76 -6.94
CA ILE A 143 -9.51 -19.76 -5.56
C ILE A 143 -10.04 -18.36 -5.21
N TRP A 144 -9.33 -17.30 -5.60
CA TRP A 144 -9.81 -15.93 -5.40
C TRP A 144 -11.11 -15.66 -6.13
N LEU A 145 -11.21 -16.02 -7.40
CA LEU A 145 -12.41 -15.80 -8.22
C LEU A 145 -13.62 -16.54 -7.64
N THR A 146 -13.48 -17.84 -7.36
CA THR A 146 -14.55 -18.65 -6.77
C THR A 146 -14.90 -18.18 -5.38
N GLY A 147 -13.90 -17.88 -4.53
CA GLY A 147 -14.08 -17.38 -3.19
C GLY A 147 -14.73 -15.99 -3.14
N SER A 148 -14.41 -15.11 -4.08
CA SER A 148 -15.01 -13.77 -4.16
C SER A 148 -16.48 -13.82 -4.56
N VAL A 149 -16.84 -14.68 -5.53
CA VAL A 149 -18.25 -14.91 -5.90
C VAL A 149 -19.05 -15.46 -4.71
N PHE A 150 -18.49 -16.44 -4.01
CA PHE A 150 -19.12 -17.01 -2.81
C PHE A 150 -19.23 -15.97 -1.69
N ALA A 151 -18.17 -15.23 -1.42
CA ALA A 151 -18.12 -14.23 -0.36
C ALA A 151 -19.10 -13.09 -0.58
N GLU A 152 -19.33 -12.66 -1.81
CA GLU A 152 -20.32 -11.64 -2.13
C GLU A 152 -21.73 -12.06 -1.71
N HIS A 153 -22.06 -13.34 -1.92
CA HIS A 153 -23.39 -13.87 -1.62
C HIS A 153 -23.59 -14.20 -0.12
N VAL A 154 -22.53 -14.63 0.56
CA VAL A 154 -22.61 -15.16 1.93
C VAL A 154 -22.12 -14.16 2.99
N LEU A 155 -20.99 -13.48 2.74
CA LEU A 155 -20.31 -12.67 3.75
C LEU A 155 -20.67 -11.18 3.70
N SER A 156 -21.37 -10.72 2.69
CA SER A 156 -21.80 -9.33 2.46
C SER A 156 -21.01 -8.26 3.23
N TYR A 157 -20.15 -7.53 2.53
CA TYR A 157 -19.39 -6.35 2.93
C TYR A 157 -18.67 -6.43 4.29
N THR A 158 -17.73 -7.33 4.40
CA THR A 158 -16.83 -7.46 5.56
C THR A 158 -15.44 -6.91 5.21
N ALA A 159 -14.62 -6.60 6.22
CA ALA A 159 -13.22 -6.24 6.01
C ALA A 159 -12.43 -7.37 5.34
N VAL A 160 -12.81 -8.62 5.57
CA VAL A 160 -12.28 -9.81 4.85
C VAL A 160 -12.55 -9.71 3.36
N PHE A 161 -13.78 -9.37 2.96
CA PHE A 161 -14.15 -9.20 1.56
C PHE A 161 -13.31 -8.10 0.90
N ILE A 162 -13.16 -6.96 1.58
CA ILE A 162 -12.30 -5.87 1.11
C ILE A 162 -10.86 -6.35 0.93
N PHE A 163 -10.33 -7.17 1.83
CA PHE A 163 -8.97 -7.71 1.74
C PHE A 163 -8.84 -8.75 0.61
N THR A 164 -9.77 -9.69 0.49
CA THR A 164 -9.69 -10.74 -0.54
C THR A 164 -9.68 -10.17 -1.95
N ASN A 165 -10.40 -9.07 -2.19
CA ASN A 165 -10.40 -8.39 -3.47
C ASN A 165 -9.04 -7.75 -3.84
N ARG A 166 -8.07 -7.71 -2.93
CA ARG A 166 -6.70 -7.24 -3.18
C ARG A 166 -5.72 -8.34 -3.56
N ILE A 167 -6.15 -9.59 -3.56
CA ILE A 167 -5.30 -10.72 -3.97
C ILE A 167 -4.70 -10.52 -5.37
N PRO A 168 -5.42 -10.02 -6.40
CA PRO A 168 -4.82 -9.75 -7.70
C PRO A 168 -3.68 -8.71 -7.65
N VAL A 169 -3.81 -7.68 -6.81
CA VAL A 169 -2.76 -6.66 -6.64
C VAL A 169 -1.54 -7.24 -5.91
N ILE A 170 -1.76 -8.12 -4.93
CA ILE A 170 -0.70 -8.87 -4.24
C ILE A 170 0.06 -9.75 -5.24
N LEU A 171 -0.67 -10.50 -6.08
CA LEU A 171 -0.07 -11.32 -7.14
C LEU A 171 0.67 -10.48 -8.17
N ALA A 172 0.16 -9.31 -8.54
CA ALA A 172 0.86 -8.39 -9.42
C ALA A 172 2.21 -7.95 -8.83
N GLY A 173 2.27 -7.68 -7.52
CA GLY A 173 3.53 -7.38 -6.82
C GLY A 173 4.53 -8.53 -6.84
N TYR A 174 4.05 -9.76 -6.64
CA TYR A 174 4.84 -10.98 -6.76
C TYR A 174 5.39 -11.16 -8.17
N LEU A 175 4.52 -11.16 -9.18
CA LEU A 175 4.89 -11.37 -10.58
C LEU A 175 5.85 -10.30 -11.08
N PHE A 176 5.61 -9.05 -10.72
CA PHE A 176 6.49 -7.95 -11.10
C PHE A 176 7.91 -8.12 -10.51
N LYS A 177 8.04 -8.58 -9.26
CA LYS A 177 9.35 -8.86 -8.66
C LYS A 177 10.04 -10.06 -9.32
N THR A 178 9.29 -11.15 -9.58
CA THR A 178 9.81 -12.34 -10.25
C THR A 178 10.33 -11.98 -11.64
N TYR A 179 9.54 -11.25 -12.43
CA TYR A 179 9.95 -10.74 -13.73
C TYR A 179 11.24 -9.89 -13.66
N CYS A 180 11.34 -8.99 -12.68
CA CYS A 180 12.56 -8.18 -12.50
C CYS A 180 13.77 -9.05 -12.16
N ASN A 181 13.61 -10.10 -11.36
CA ASN A 181 14.72 -11.01 -11.00
C ASN A 181 15.16 -11.85 -12.22
N GLU A 182 14.21 -12.43 -12.96
CA GLU A 182 14.52 -13.21 -14.18
C GLU A 182 15.30 -12.36 -15.19
N LYS A 183 14.89 -11.13 -15.42
CA LYS A 183 15.61 -10.20 -16.31
C LYS A 183 17.01 -9.83 -15.81
N CYS A 184 17.20 -9.76 -14.50
CA CYS A 184 18.53 -9.56 -13.91
C CYS A 184 19.42 -10.80 -14.08
N ASP A 185 18.89 -12.00 -13.96
CA ASP A 185 19.65 -13.25 -14.12
C ASP A 185 19.99 -13.52 -15.60
N GLU A 186 19.08 -13.28 -16.53
CA GLU A 186 19.37 -13.30 -17.98
C GLU A 186 20.53 -12.35 -18.33
N ALA A 187 20.51 -11.15 -17.77
CA ALA A 187 21.55 -10.15 -18.02
C ALA A 187 22.93 -10.53 -17.46
N LYS A 188 23.00 -11.27 -16.35
CA LYS A 188 24.25 -11.79 -15.79
C LYS A 188 24.90 -12.85 -16.70
N HIS A 189 24.09 -13.64 -17.42
CA HIS A 189 24.57 -14.68 -18.31
C HIS A 189 24.98 -14.17 -19.71
N SER A 190 24.58 -12.95 -20.07
CA SER A 190 24.86 -12.34 -21.38
C SER A 190 26.03 -11.38 -21.31
N ASP A 191 27.17 -11.64 -20.77
CA ASP A 191 28.42 -10.82 -20.71
C ASP A 191 28.30 -9.28 -20.96
N THR A 192 27.09 -8.76 -20.96
CA THR A 192 26.79 -7.35 -21.12
C THR A 192 26.87 -6.66 -19.75
N ASN A 193 27.47 -5.48 -19.71
CA ASN A 193 27.72 -4.61 -18.53
C ASN A 193 26.46 -4.20 -17.73
N TRP A 194 25.56 -5.14 -17.45
CA TRP A 194 24.31 -4.94 -16.71
C TRP A 194 24.46 -4.93 -15.19
N HIS A 195 25.70 -5.16 -14.67
CA HIS A 195 25.97 -5.16 -13.22
C HIS A 195 25.51 -3.88 -12.50
N ALA A 196 25.58 -2.72 -13.18
CA ALA A 196 25.10 -1.44 -12.63
C ALA A 196 23.57 -1.38 -12.45
N TYR A 197 22.81 -2.28 -13.05
CA TYR A 197 21.33 -2.22 -13.07
C TYR A 197 20.65 -3.03 -11.97
N CYS A 198 21.33 -4.08 -11.49
CA CYS A 198 20.77 -5.00 -10.48
C CYS A 198 21.28 -4.73 -9.06
N ASP A 199 22.45 -4.11 -8.90
CA ASP A 199 23.21 -4.07 -7.64
C ASP A 199 23.07 -2.80 -6.78
N THR A 200 22.10 -1.95 -7.01
CA THR A 200 21.94 -0.74 -6.17
C THR A 200 21.43 -1.00 -4.74
N ASN A 201 21.45 -2.25 -4.28
CA ASN A 201 21.25 -2.58 -2.86
C ASN A 201 22.56 -2.91 -2.10
N ILE A 202 23.72 -2.88 -2.76
CA ILE A 202 25.01 -3.14 -2.13
C ILE A 202 25.92 -1.94 -2.40
N ASN A 203 26.12 -1.17 -1.34
CA ASN A 203 27.18 -0.16 -1.13
C ASN A 203 27.49 0.88 -2.21
N HIS A 204 27.24 2.13 -1.83
CA HIS A 204 27.94 3.33 -2.31
C HIS A 204 29.46 3.10 -2.41
N ASN A 205 29.97 2.85 -3.60
CA ASN A 205 31.33 3.22 -4.03
C ASN A 205 31.61 2.64 -5.42
N ILE A 206 31.08 3.21 -6.47
CA ILE A 206 31.69 3.10 -7.82
C ILE A 206 31.42 4.43 -8.54
N SER A 207 32.32 5.37 -8.32
CA SER A 207 32.63 6.43 -9.27
C SER A 207 33.57 5.83 -10.31
N ASN A 208 33.30 6.09 -11.58
CA ASN A 208 34.13 5.82 -12.74
C ASN A 208 33.99 4.43 -13.40
N TYR A 209 33.02 4.30 -14.29
CA TYR A 209 33.12 3.38 -15.41
C TYR A 209 32.79 4.09 -16.73
N SER A 210 33.74 4.09 -17.64
CA SER A 210 33.63 4.61 -18.99
C SER A 210 32.70 3.73 -19.84
N THR A 211 31.67 4.32 -20.40
CA THR A 211 30.70 3.66 -21.28
C THR A 211 31.31 3.45 -22.67
N THR A 212 31.44 2.21 -23.10
CA THR A 212 31.75 1.84 -24.47
C THR A 212 30.53 1.99 -25.38
N LYS A 213 30.74 2.48 -26.59
CA LYS A 213 29.78 3.08 -27.54
C LYS A 213 28.83 2.09 -28.27
N SER A 214 28.89 0.78 -27.99
CA SER A 214 28.22 -0.27 -28.78
C SER A 214 26.75 -0.58 -28.40
N ASP A 215 26.31 -0.23 -27.17
CA ASP A 215 25.02 -0.71 -26.63
C ASP A 215 23.83 0.26 -26.78
N ASN A 216 24.01 1.35 -27.51
CA ASN A 216 23.06 2.49 -27.51
C ASN A 216 21.66 2.20 -28.09
N LYS A 217 21.48 1.20 -28.96
CA LYS A 217 20.21 0.99 -29.65
C LYS A 217 19.24 0.11 -28.84
N MET A 218 19.73 -0.96 -28.25
CA MET A 218 18.94 -1.86 -27.39
C MET A 218 18.53 -1.18 -26.09
N ASP A 219 19.43 -0.39 -25.52
CA ASP A 219 19.19 0.39 -24.31
C ASP A 219 18.11 1.47 -24.53
N ARG A 220 18.09 2.11 -25.69
CA ARG A 220 17.03 3.07 -26.07
C ARG A 220 15.65 2.42 -26.17
N THR A 221 15.55 1.23 -26.78
CA THR A 221 14.29 0.52 -26.92
C THR A 221 13.74 0.11 -25.56
N ILE A 222 14.58 -0.40 -24.66
CA ILE A 222 14.21 -0.76 -23.29
C ILE A 222 13.79 0.47 -22.49
N GLN A 223 14.48 1.60 -22.64
CA GLN A 223 14.10 2.86 -22.01
C GLN A 223 12.76 3.39 -22.53
N ILE A 224 12.49 3.27 -23.81
CA ILE A 224 11.19 3.66 -24.41
C ILE A 224 10.08 2.78 -23.88
N LEU A 225 10.24 1.44 -23.89
CA LEU A 225 9.28 0.50 -23.32
C LEU A 225 9.03 0.77 -21.84
N ARG A 226 10.08 1.05 -21.08
CA ARG A 226 9.98 1.41 -19.67
C ARG A 226 9.22 2.72 -19.46
N ARG A 227 9.45 3.74 -20.29
CA ARG A 227 8.72 5.00 -20.23
C ARG A 227 7.25 4.85 -20.56
N SER A 228 6.90 3.94 -21.47
CA SER A 228 5.50 3.69 -21.85
C SER A 228 4.66 3.14 -20.69
N TRP A 229 5.27 2.46 -19.71
CA TRP A 229 4.53 1.99 -18.52
C TRP A 229 3.99 3.13 -17.65
N ILE A 230 4.57 4.33 -17.73
CA ILE A 230 4.02 5.52 -17.04
C ILE A 230 2.64 5.87 -17.61
N LEU A 231 2.39 5.55 -18.87
CA LEU A 231 1.07 5.75 -19.50
C LEU A 231 -0.01 4.85 -18.89
N LEU A 232 0.36 3.83 -18.11
CA LEU A 232 -0.60 3.05 -17.34
C LEU A 232 -1.27 3.87 -16.22
N ILE A 233 -0.66 4.97 -15.77
CA ILE A 233 -1.27 5.86 -14.77
C ILE A 233 -2.56 6.47 -15.33
N PRO A 234 -2.53 7.24 -16.45
CA PRO A 234 -3.75 7.81 -17.01
C PRO A 234 -4.74 6.72 -17.46
N LEU A 235 -4.26 5.58 -17.96
CA LEU A 235 -5.15 4.46 -18.29
C LEU A 235 -5.86 3.93 -17.05
N GLY A 236 -5.14 3.68 -15.97
CA GLY A 236 -5.73 3.22 -14.70
C GLY A 236 -6.72 4.23 -14.14
N VAL A 237 -6.35 5.51 -14.15
CA VAL A 237 -7.23 6.60 -13.74
C VAL A 237 -8.50 6.66 -14.60
N LEU A 238 -8.37 6.50 -15.92
CA LEU A 238 -9.52 6.47 -16.83
C LEU A 238 -10.44 5.27 -16.55
N LEU A 239 -9.87 4.07 -16.35
CA LEU A 239 -10.64 2.87 -16.01
C LEU A 239 -11.37 3.03 -14.67
N LEU A 240 -10.71 3.60 -13.66
CA LEU A 240 -11.32 3.89 -12.37
C LEU A 240 -12.44 4.94 -12.49
N TYR A 241 -12.27 5.94 -13.36
CA TYR A 241 -13.30 6.92 -13.67
C TYR A 241 -14.51 6.28 -14.34
N MET A 242 -14.30 5.49 -15.37
CA MET A 242 -15.38 4.79 -16.09
C MET A 242 -16.18 3.89 -15.15
N TYR A 243 -15.46 3.13 -14.29
CA TYR A 243 -16.08 2.27 -13.29
C TYR A 243 -16.87 3.05 -12.24
N GLY A 244 -16.29 4.12 -11.69
CA GLY A 244 -16.89 4.87 -10.58
C GLY A 244 -18.08 5.75 -10.99
N PHE A 245 -18.17 6.20 -12.22
CA PHE A 245 -19.11 7.26 -12.61
C PHE A 245 -20.20 6.86 -13.62
N LYS A 246 -20.02 5.90 -14.50
CA LYS A 246 -21.00 5.70 -15.57
C LYS A 246 -21.15 4.29 -16.13
N VAL A 247 -20.18 3.42 -15.99
CA VAL A 247 -20.28 2.09 -16.57
C VAL A 247 -20.71 1.14 -15.47
N ARG A 248 -21.99 0.85 -15.35
CA ARG A 248 -22.46 -0.32 -14.62
C ARG A 248 -22.02 -1.55 -15.45
N LEU A 249 -20.77 -1.90 -15.29
CA LEU A 249 -20.31 -3.19 -15.75
C LEU A 249 -21.02 -4.22 -14.86
N ASN A 250 -21.96 -4.97 -15.46
CA ASN A 250 -22.63 -6.10 -14.79
C ASN A 250 -21.60 -7.24 -14.59
N PHE A 251 -20.55 -6.98 -13.83
CA PHE A 251 -19.67 -8.04 -13.39
C PHE A 251 -20.31 -8.75 -12.20
N PRO A 252 -20.14 -10.08 -12.10
CA PRO A 252 -20.69 -10.87 -11.00
C PRO A 252 -20.05 -10.55 -9.65
N ILE A 253 -19.01 -9.73 -9.60
CA ILE A 253 -18.30 -9.32 -8.40
C ILE A 253 -18.41 -7.80 -8.27
N LYS A 254 -19.15 -7.34 -7.26
CA LYS A 254 -19.11 -5.94 -6.82
C LYS A 254 -17.68 -5.66 -6.38
N ASP A 255 -17.14 -4.48 -6.64
CA ASP A 255 -15.79 -4.08 -6.23
C ASP A 255 -14.61 -4.69 -7.02
N MET A 256 -14.79 -5.09 -8.30
CA MET A 256 -13.66 -5.35 -9.22
C MET A 256 -12.74 -4.13 -9.42
N PHE A 257 -13.12 -3.02 -8.86
CA PHE A 257 -12.36 -1.78 -8.77
C PHE A 257 -10.88 -2.01 -8.40
N TYR A 258 -10.59 -2.94 -7.50
CA TYR A 258 -9.23 -3.25 -7.07
C TYR A 258 -8.36 -3.84 -8.18
N VAL A 259 -8.96 -4.61 -9.08
CA VAL A 259 -8.27 -5.14 -10.26
C VAL A 259 -7.90 -4.00 -11.21
N LEU A 260 -8.77 -3.03 -11.37
CA LEU A 260 -8.53 -1.84 -12.21
C LEU A 260 -7.45 -0.91 -11.63
N ALA A 261 -7.15 -1.01 -10.34
CA ALA A 261 -6.07 -0.27 -9.70
C ALA A 261 -4.66 -0.74 -10.13
N ILE A 262 -4.52 -1.99 -10.63
CA ILE A 262 -3.22 -2.56 -11.01
C ILE A 262 -2.47 -1.68 -12.03
N PRO A 263 -3.06 -1.19 -13.13
CA PRO A 263 -2.36 -0.31 -14.05
C PRO A 263 -1.81 0.96 -13.39
N THR A 264 -2.62 1.59 -12.54
CA THR A 264 -2.19 2.79 -11.78
C THR A 264 -1.00 2.48 -10.87
N VAL A 265 -1.07 1.38 -10.12
CA VAL A 265 0.01 0.93 -9.24
C VAL A 265 1.29 0.66 -10.02
N LEU A 266 1.22 -0.07 -11.13
CA LEU A 266 2.38 -0.37 -11.98
C LEU A 266 2.98 0.89 -12.59
N GLY A 267 2.16 1.82 -13.02
CA GLY A 267 2.61 3.11 -13.53
C GLY A 267 3.34 3.94 -12.48
N LEU A 268 2.80 4.03 -11.26
CA LEU A 268 3.44 4.72 -10.13
C LEU A 268 4.74 4.04 -9.70
N VAL A 269 4.79 2.70 -9.70
CA VAL A 269 6.00 1.92 -9.44
C VAL A 269 7.09 2.25 -10.46
N THR A 270 6.72 2.33 -11.74
CA THR A 270 7.64 2.72 -12.80
C THR A 270 8.12 4.16 -12.62
N LEU A 271 7.20 5.10 -12.36
CA LEU A 271 7.54 6.49 -12.08
C LEU A 271 8.53 6.61 -10.91
N SER A 272 8.33 5.83 -9.86
CA SER A 272 9.19 5.86 -8.67
C SER A 272 10.66 5.55 -8.96
N SER A 273 10.95 4.82 -10.03
CA SER A 273 12.31 4.49 -10.41
C SER A 273 13.10 5.66 -11.01
N TYR A 274 12.42 6.74 -11.39
CA TYR A 274 13.02 7.99 -11.86
C TYR A 274 13.17 9.03 -10.75
N VAL A 275 12.54 8.78 -9.58
CA VAL A 275 12.56 9.72 -8.46
C VAL A 275 13.79 9.46 -7.59
N LYS A 276 14.61 10.50 -7.41
CA LYS A 276 15.76 10.45 -6.50
C LYS A 276 15.29 10.26 -5.04
N LYS A 277 16.14 9.65 -4.24
CA LYS A 277 15.90 9.52 -2.80
C LYS A 277 16.17 10.86 -2.13
N TYR A 278 15.17 11.37 -1.42
CA TYR A 278 15.29 12.60 -0.61
C TYR A 278 15.07 12.26 0.86
N ALA A 279 15.78 12.95 1.75
CA ALA A 279 15.65 12.75 3.21
C ALA A 279 14.21 12.93 3.69
N VAL A 280 13.47 13.86 3.10
CA VAL A 280 12.05 14.10 3.41
C VAL A 280 11.19 12.89 3.06
N THR A 281 11.38 12.27 1.90
CA THR A 281 10.62 11.07 1.52
C THR A 281 10.97 9.86 2.36
N GLU A 282 12.23 9.72 2.79
CA GLU A 282 12.66 8.67 3.72
C GLU A 282 12.00 8.85 5.11
N SER A 283 11.98 10.07 5.62
CA SER A 283 11.34 10.41 6.90
C SER A 283 9.84 10.16 6.85
N LEU A 284 9.13 10.76 5.89
CA LEU A 284 7.67 10.58 5.72
C LEU A 284 7.29 9.13 5.45
N GLY A 285 8.06 8.42 4.61
CA GLY A 285 7.83 7.00 4.34
C GLY A 285 8.04 6.09 5.56
N SER A 286 8.69 6.58 6.61
CA SER A 286 8.88 5.81 7.85
C SER A 286 7.73 5.94 8.86
N ILE A 287 6.82 6.91 8.69
CA ILE A 287 5.70 7.21 9.61
C ILE A 287 4.32 6.94 8.98
N THR A 288 4.28 6.25 7.85
CA THR A 288 3.02 6.05 7.09
C THR A 288 1.96 5.27 7.84
N LEU A 289 2.36 4.31 8.69
CA LEU A 289 1.45 3.55 9.54
C LEU A 289 0.86 4.42 10.64
N GLU A 290 1.70 5.22 11.29
CA GLU A 290 1.31 6.17 12.33
C GLU A 290 0.37 7.22 11.74
N LEU A 291 0.65 7.72 10.53
CA LEU A 291 -0.22 8.66 9.81
C LEU A 291 -1.61 8.05 9.55
N TYR A 292 -1.65 6.80 9.09
CA TYR A 292 -2.91 6.07 8.91
C TYR A 292 -3.68 5.92 10.21
N ALA A 293 -3.03 5.55 11.30
CA ALA A 293 -3.69 5.37 12.59
C ALA A 293 -4.22 6.69 13.17
N VAL A 294 -3.40 7.75 13.12
CA VAL A 294 -3.75 9.09 13.64
C VAL A 294 -4.96 9.67 12.92
N GLN A 295 -5.00 9.57 11.60
CA GLN A 295 -6.15 10.06 10.83
C GLN A 295 -7.45 9.33 11.18
N MET A 296 -7.39 8.02 11.44
CA MET A 296 -8.57 7.24 11.83
C MET A 296 -9.05 7.55 13.25
N ILE A 297 -8.15 7.94 14.16
CA ILE A 297 -8.47 8.26 15.55
C ILE A 297 -8.96 9.70 15.69
N PHE A 298 -8.24 10.65 15.12
CA PHE A 298 -8.42 12.09 15.37
C PHE A 298 -8.97 12.84 14.17
N GLY A 299 -8.81 12.30 12.94
CA GLY A 299 -9.03 13.03 11.70
C GLY A 299 -10.39 13.69 11.59
N GLN A 300 -11.48 12.95 11.78
CA GLN A 300 -12.83 13.47 11.67
C GLN A 300 -13.14 14.58 12.70
N ARG A 301 -12.65 14.45 13.93
CA ARG A 301 -12.88 15.44 14.98
C ARG A 301 -12.18 16.75 14.67
N ILE A 302 -10.90 16.65 14.29
CA ILE A 302 -10.08 17.80 13.94
C ILE A 302 -10.63 18.46 12.68
N LEU A 303 -11.12 17.65 11.72
CA LEU A 303 -11.74 18.14 10.50
C LEU A 303 -12.97 18.99 10.79
N ILE A 304 -13.90 18.49 11.58
CA ILE A 304 -15.14 19.21 11.94
C ILE A 304 -14.81 20.50 12.71
N TRP A 305 -13.90 20.42 13.68
CA TRP A 305 -13.47 21.59 14.45
C TRP A 305 -12.82 22.64 13.54
N ALA A 306 -11.86 22.26 12.72
CA ALA A 306 -11.14 23.17 11.83
C ALA A 306 -12.07 23.80 10.78
N TYR A 307 -13.04 23.03 10.26
CA TYR A 307 -14.01 23.53 9.29
C TYR A 307 -14.86 24.68 9.85
N ASN A 308 -15.22 24.60 11.13
CA ASN A 308 -15.92 25.68 11.82
C ASN A 308 -15.00 26.89 12.09
N VAL A 309 -13.76 26.64 12.50
CA VAL A 309 -12.77 27.71 12.76
C VAL A 309 -12.44 28.51 11.49
N PHE A 310 -12.30 27.82 10.36
CA PHE A 310 -11.99 28.45 9.06
C PHE A 310 -13.24 28.91 8.29
N ASN A 311 -14.34 29.18 8.97
CA ASN A 311 -15.57 29.69 8.37
C ASN A 311 -16.04 28.88 7.15
N LYS A 312 -15.98 27.55 7.28
CA LYS A 312 -16.37 26.58 6.24
C LYS A 312 -15.50 26.63 4.96
N ASN A 313 -14.29 27.16 5.04
CA ASN A 313 -13.34 27.10 3.94
C ASN A 313 -12.72 25.69 3.86
N ALA A 314 -13.15 24.89 2.87
CA ALA A 314 -12.73 23.51 2.72
C ALA A 314 -11.23 23.38 2.46
N LEU A 315 -10.65 24.23 1.59
CA LEU A 315 -9.23 24.14 1.22
C LEU A 315 -8.31 24.43 2.42
N LEU A 316 -8.57 25.52 3.14
CA LEU A 316 -7.78 25.87 4.33
C LEU A 316 -7.92 24.79 5.40
N THR A 317 -9.13 24.28 5.62
CA THR A 317 -9.39 23.18 6.55
C THR A 317 -8.56 21.94 6.19
N ASN A 318 -8.61 21.51 4.95
CA ASN A 318 -7.92 20.31 4.48
C ASN A 318 -6.39 20.44 4.60
N ILE A 319 -5.81 21.59 4.24
CA ILE A 319 -4.38 21.87 4.39
C ILE A 319 -3.99 21.84 5.87
N PHE A 320 -4.74 22.53 6.72
CA PHE A 320 -4.47 22.57 8.16
C PHE A 320 -4.55 21.19 8.79
N VAL A 321 -5.63 20.45 8.52
CA VAL A 321 -5.81 19.08 9.07
C VAL A 321 -4.70 18.15 8.60
N THR A 322 -4.30 18.24 7.33
CA THR A 322 -3.17 17.44 6.80
C THR A 322 -1.89 17.75 7.57
N GLY A 323 -1.58 19.03 7.81
CA GLY A 323 -0.41 19.43 8.60
C GLY A 323 -0.45 18.90 10.04
N VAL A 324 -1.61 19.00 10.69
CA VAL A 324 -1.81 18.47 12.05
C VAL A 324 -1.64 16.95 12.09
N MET A 325 -2.21 16.21 11.11
CA MET A 325 -2.06 14.75 11.04
C MET A 325 -0.60 14.32 10.87
N LEU A 326 0.15 15.02 10.01
CA LEU A 326 1.58 14.76 9.83
C LEU A 326 2.38 15.02 11.12
N LEU A 327 2.10 16.13 11.79
CA LEU A 327 2.77 16.48 13.05
C LEU A 327 2.49 15.42 14.12
N LEU A 328 1.22 15.04 14.33
CA LEU A 328 0.83 14.03 15.30
C LEU A 328 1.46 12.66 14.97
N ALA A 329 1.46 12.26 13.70
CA ALA A 329 2.08 11.01 13.27
C ALA A 329 3.59 11.01 13.57
N TYR A 330 4.26 12.13 13.35
CA TYR A 330 5.68 12.28 13.66
C TYR A 330 5.96 12.18 15.17
N ILE A 331 5.19 12.87 16.00
CA ILE A 331 5.31 12.83 17.47
C ILE A 331 5.09 11.40 17.97
N ILE A 332 4.02 10.74 17.53
CA ILE A 332 3.72 9.37 17.96
C ILE A 332 4.80 8.40 17.51
N SER A 333 5.29 8.53 16.27
CA SER A 333 6.40 7.70 15.78
C SER A 333 7.66 7.88 16.62
N TYR A 334 7.96 9.11 17.03
CA TYR A 334 9.08 9.40 17.92
C TYR A 334 8.92 8.73 19.30
N VAL A 335 7.73 8.82 19.89
CA VAL A 335 7.42 8.19 21.18
C VAL A 335 7.56 6.68 21.11
N ILE A 336 6.97 6.04 20.07
CA ILE A 336 7.06 4.60 19.87
C ILE A 336 8.52 4.15 19.72
N LYS A 337 9.30 4.80 18.86
CA LYS A 337 10.71 4.47 18.65
C LYS A 337 11.56 4.65 19.92
N ARG A 338 11.22 5.64 20.74
CA ARG A 338 11.90 5.83 22.03
C ARG A 338 11.55 4.72 23.02
N GLY A 339 10.27 4.32 23.09
CA GLY A 339 9.82 3.19 23.90
C GLY A 339 10.48 1.87 23.49
N GLU A 340 10.54 1.57 22.18
CA GLU A 340 11.22 0.39 21.66
C GLU A 340 12.70 0.32 22.10
N ARG A 341 13.42 1.45 22.08
CA ARG A 341 14.83 1.52 22.51
C ARG A 341 15.02 1.28 24.01
N LEU A 342 14.03 1.66 24.83
CA LEU A 342 14.08 1.45 26.29
C LEU A 342 13.79 0.00 26.68
N MET A 343 13.02 -0.73 25.86
CA MET A 343 12.70 -2.15 26.11
C MET A 343 13.80 -3.11 25.65
N ILE A 344 14.74 -2.66 24.81
CA ILE A 344 15.85 -3.49 24.30
C ILE A 344 17.11 -3.35 25.20
N LYS A 345 17.14 -2.37 26.08
CA LYS A 345 18.17 -2.23 27.12
C LYS A 345 17.77 -3.00 28.38
#